data_bcd7b0da4f29af546be2999b9572b579
#
_entry.id   bcd7b0da4f29af546be2999b9572b579
#
_cell.length_a   1.000
_cell.length_b   1.000
_cell.length_c   1.000
_cell.angle_alpha   90.00
_cell.angle_beta   90.00
_cell.angle_gamma   90.00
#
_symmetry.space_group_name_H-M   'P 1'
#
loop_
_entity.id
_entity.type
_entity.pdbx_description
1 polymer ?
#
loop_
_entity_poly.entity_id
_entity_poly.type
_entity_poly.pdbx_seq_one_letter_code
_entity_poly.pdbx_strand_id
1 'polypeptide(L)'
;MMRLSSDSELNRAIRDIKRYIREDNSDPIFACEVLAKLRRKYWLFQGEWHNFVNELIAEHYGDNIIEFDGLSFVADKSLAMEYADIFVDEKRVETDRLLSLILGWNIADGCYQTEEVAIKEGDTVIDAGANMGLFSVMAARMGAAKIYAFEPVAASAEKLRRNLELNNITDKVIIEPLGVSECECTVKMFVEGGAAASFVIERGGRCESVRCVSVDEWVGRNGIDRVDFIKADVEGAERLMLKGAQETLKKFAPRLAICTYHLPDDPEVIEGLILKANPAYKIYHTPKKIFAKV
;
A
#
# COMPACT_ATOMS: atom_id res chain seq x y z
N MET A 1 -17.33 2.99 -29.19
CA MET A 1 -16.45 3.99 -28.55
C MET A 1 -17.20 5.31 -28.53
N MET A 2 -18.06 5.57 -27.53
CA MET A 2 -18.75 6.83 -27.37
C MET A 2 -17.88 7.75 -26.52
N ARG A 3 -17.27 8.76 -27.12
CA ARG A 3 -16.73 9.92 -26.39
C ARG A 3 -17.90 10.66 -25.74
N LEU A 4 -17.75 11.04 -24.48
CA LEU A 4 -18.68 11.97 -23.81
C LEU A 4 -18.91 13.17 -24.72
N SER A 5 -20.15 13.36 -25.13
CA SER A 5 -20.52 14.45 -26.01
C SER A 5 -20.79 15.76 -25.27
N SER A 6 -20.71 15.78 -23.94
CA SER A 6 -20.74 17.02 -23.15
C SER A 6 -20.21 16.84 -21.73
N ASP A 7 -19.33 17.74 -21.29
CA ASP A 7 -18.94 17.97 -19.89
C ASP A 7 -20.15 18.11 -18.94
N SER A 8 -21.34 18.36 -19.47
CA SER A 8 -22.56 18.60 -18.73
C SER A 8 -23.13 17.36 -18.02
N GLU A 9 -23.02 16.16 -18.62
CA GLU A 9 -23.53 14.91 -17.99
C GLU A 9 -22.62 14.41 -16.89
N LEU A 10 -21.30 14.45 -17.10
CA LEU A 10 -20.32 14.11 -16.06
C LEU A 10 -20.43 15.07 -14.89
N ASN A 11 -20.46 16.37 -15.16
CA ASN A 11 -20.63 17.41 -14.12
C ASN A 11 -21.97 17.30 -13.39
N ARG A 12 -23.02 16.82 -14.05
CA ARG A 12 -24.30 16.52 -13.39
C ARG A 12 -24.16 15.34 -12.44
N ALA A 13 -23.55 14.24 -12.91
CA ALA A 13 -23.34 13.05 -12.10
C ALA A 13 -22.46 13.34 -10.88
N ILE A 14 -21.39 14.12 -11.05
CA ILE A 14 -20.53 14.60 -9.95
C ILE A 14 -21.34 15.42 -8.94
N ARG A 15 -22.17 16.35 -9.40
CA ARG A 15 -23.01 17.15 -8.50
C ARG A 15 -24.03 16.31 -7.74
N ASP A 16 -24.64 15.31 -8.40
CA ASP A 16 -25.64 14.45 -7.79
C ASP A 16 -25.01 13.56 -6.71
N ILE A 17 -23.78 13.08 -6.93
CA ILE A 17 -23.00 12.33 -5.94
C ILE A 17 -22.59 13.21 -4.77
N LYS A 18 -22.04 14.42 -5.04
CA LYS A 18 -21.68 15.39 -3.99
C LYS A 18 -22.91 15.78 -3.16
N ARG A 19 -24.07 15.90 -3.78
CA ARG A 19 -25.33 16.15 -3.07
C ARG A 19 -25.71 14.97 -2.20
N TYR A 20 -25.63 13.74 -2.73
CA TYR A 20 -25.93 12.51 -2.01
C TYR A 20 -25.05 12.36 -0.76
N ILE A 21 -23.74 12.60 -0.90
CA ILE A 21 -22.78 12.57 0.22
C ILE A 21 -23.14 13.64 1.29
N ARG A 22 -23.59 14.83 0.89
CA ARG A 22 -23.96 15.93 1.81
C ARG A 22 -25.28 15.71 2.55
N GLU A 23 -26.20 14.92 2.02
CA GLU A 23 -27.53 14.70 2.57
C GLU A 23 -27.58 13.55 3.60
N ASP A 24 -26.45 13.22 4.22
CA ASP A 24 -26.30 12.25 5.35
C ASP A 24 -26.70 10.80 5.05
N ASN A 25 -26.90 10.45 3.79
CA ASN A 25 -27.02 9.08 3.33
C ASN A 25 -25.66 8.48 2.98
N SER A 26 -24.62 8.96 3.61
CA SER A 26 -23.24 8.73 3.22
C SER A 26 -22.69 7.42 3.77
N ASP A 27 -23.08 6.34 3.17
CA ASP A 27 -22.22 5.18 3.08
C ASP A 27 -21.15 5.52 2.02
N PRO A 28 -19.87 5.71 2.40
CA PRO A 28 -18.78 5.97 1.43
C PRO A 28 -18.70 4.88 0.37
N ILE A 29 -19.04 3.66 0.75
CA ILE A 29 -19.13 2.49 -0.11
C ILE A 29 -20.18 2.73 -1.18
N PHE A 30 -21.36 3.21 -0.84
CA PHE A 30 -22.41 3.51 -1.82
C PHE A 30 -22.07 4.67 -2.76
N ALA A 31 -21.42 5.73 -2.27
CA ALA A 31 -20.92 6.81 -3.13
C ALA A 31 -19.92 6.27 -4.17
N CYS A 32 -19.04 5.39 -3.74
CA CYS A 32 -18.12 4.68 -4.60
C CYS A 32 -18.82 3.74 -5.60
N GLU A 33 -19.95 3.10 -5.26
CA GLU A 33 -20.78 2.31 -6.20
C GLU A 33 -21.36 3.16 -7.34
N VAL A 34 -21.94 4.27 -6.98
CA VAL A 34 -22.53 5.18 -7.97
C VAL A 34 -21.44 5.68 -8.91
N LEU A 35 -20.27 6.00 -8.36
CA LEU A 35 -19.11 6.42 -9.11
C LEU A 35 -18.56 5.31 -10.03
N ALA A 36 -18.55 4.06 -9.57
CA ALA A 36 -18.14 2.91 -10.37
C ALA A 36 -19.10 2.62 -11.54
N LYS A 37 -20.41 2.79 -11.31
CA LYS A 37 -21.42 2.70 -12.38
C LYS A 37 -21.23 3.80 -13.43
N LEU A 38 -20.87 5.00 -13.00
CA LEU A 38 -20.58 6.13 -13.89
C LEU A 38 -19.32 5.88 -14.72
N ARG A 39 -18.27 5.34 -14.11
CA ARG A 39 -17.05 4.95 -14.83
C ARG A 39 -17.33 3.94 -15.95
N ARG A 40 -18.11 2.90 -15.70
CA ARG A 40 -18.51 1.93 -16.73
C ARG A 40 -19.22 2.59 -17.91
N LYS A 41 -20.07 3.55 -17.61
CA LYS A 41 -20.86 4.25 -18.63
C LYS A 41 -20.02 5.25 -19.43
N TYR A 42 -19.05 5.91 -18.80
CA TYR A 42 -18.37 7.07 -19.38
C TYR A 42 -16.87 6.90 -19.64
N TRP A 43 -16.26 5.73 -19.37
CA TRP A 43 -14.86 5.48 -19.67
C TRP A 43 -13.90 6.56 -19.14
N LEU A 44 -14.02 6.93 -17.87
CA LEU A 44 -13.02 7.78 -17.22
C LEU A 44 -11.68 7.06 -17.17
N PHE A 45 -10.59 7.77 -17.43
CA PHE A 45 -9.25 7.24 -17.26
C PHE A 45 -9.01 6.93 -15.77
N GLN A 46 -8.25 5.86 -15.52
CA GLN A 46 -8.05 5.33 -14.16
C GLN A 46 -7.48 6.38 -13.19
N GLY A 47 -6.52 7.22 -13.63
CA GLY A 47 -5.94 8.27 -12.79
C GLY A 47 -6.92 9.40 -12.44
N GLU A 48 -7.78 9.81 -13.38
CA GLU A 48 -8.81 10.83 -13.12
C GLU A 48 -9.86 10.35 -12.12
N TRP A 49 -10.17 9.05 -12.17
CA TRP A 49 -11.10 8.42 -11.26
C TRP A 49 -10.59 8.38 -9.82
N HIS A 50 -9.35 7.96 -9.60
CA HIS A 50 -8.73 7.91 -8.27
C HIS A 50 -8.64 9.32 -7.66
N ASN A 51 -8.19 10.30 -8.43
CA ASN A 51 -8.14 11.68 -7.97
C ASN A 51 -9.53 12.18 -7.56
N PHE A 52 -10.55 11.86 -8.34
CA PHE A 52 -11.92 12.27 -8.05
C PHE A 52 -12.47 11.63 -6.77
N VAL A 53 -12.27 10.31 -6.57
CA VAL A 53 -12.68 9.63 -5.33
C VAL A 53 -11.93 10.19 -4.13
N ASN A 54 -10.62 10.41 -4.26
CA ASN A 54 -9.80 10.99 -3.20
C ASN A 54 -10.22 12.42 -2.85
N GLU A 55 -10.58 13.24 -3.84
CA GLU A 55 -11.12 14.58 -3.61
C GLU A 55 -12.46 14.51 -2.85
N LEU A 56 -13.34 13.58 -3.21
CA LEU A 56 -14.62 13.40 -2.52
C LEU A 56 -14.42 12.96 -1.06
N ILE A 57 -13.49 12.05 -0.80
CA ILE A 57 -13.16 11.62 0.55
C ILE A 57 -12.60 12.80 1.34
N ALA A 58 -11.64 13.55 0.78
CA ALA A 58 -11.05 14.71 1.43
C ALA A 58 -12.07 15.83 1.69
N GLU A 59 -12.98 16.11 0.74
CA GLU A 59 -14.05 17.11 0.91
C GLU A 59 -15.07 16.70 1.97
N HIS A 60 -15.39 15.41 2.06
CA HIS A 60 -16.44 14.92 2.96
C HIS A 60 -15.95 14.73 4.40
N TYR A 61 -14.77 14.14 4.54
CA TYR A 61 -14.25 13.77 5.84
C TYR A 61 -13.22 14.77 6.39
N GLY A 62 -12.53 15.54 5.51
CA GLY A 62 -11.47 16.46 5.94
C GLY A 62 -10.44 15.76 6.80
N ASP A 63 -10.21 16.26 8.03
CA ASP A 63 -9.36 15.62 9.04
C ASP A 63 -10.10 14.59 9.90
N ASN A 64 -11.31 14.18 9.51
CA ASN A 64 -12.12 13.22 10.26
C ASN A 64 -11.58 11.79 10.13
N ILE A 65 -12.13 10.91 10.97
CA ILE A 65 -11.82 9.48 10.98
C ILE A 65 -12.84 8.77 10.11
N ILE A 66 -12.36 7.84 9.29
CA ILE A 66 -13.18 6.94 8.48
C ILE A 66 -13.11 5.54 9.09
N GLU A 67 -14.24 4.87 9.18
CA GLU A 67 -14.34 3.51 9.69
C GLU A 67 -14.68 2.52 8.57
N PHE A 68 -13.87 1.45 8.49
CA PHE A 68 -14.10 0.32 7.58
C PHE A 68 -13.92 -0.99 8.33
N ASP A 69 -14.88 -1.89 8.28
CA ASP A 69 -14.79 -3.23 8.89
C ASP A 69 -14.35 -3.24 10.37
N GLY A 70 -14.74 -2.22 11.15
CA GLY A 70 -14.33 -2.06 12.54
C GLY A 70 -12.89 -1.60 12.72
N LEU A 71 -12.27 -1.08 11.67
CA LEU A 71 -10.97 -0.38 11.70
C LEU A 71 -11.17 1.09 11.43
N SER A 72 -10.38 1.93 12.08
CA SER A 72 -10.48 3.38 12.00
C SER A 72 -9.22 3.99 11.41
N PHE A 73 -9.37 4.90 10.46
CA PHE A 73 -8.26 5.55 9.77
C PHE A 73 -8.47 7.05 9.68
N VAL A 74 -7.37 7.79 9.69
CA VAL A 74 -7.39 9.22 9.34
C VAL A 74 -7.82 9.36 7.89
N ALA A 75 -8.82 10.20 7.63
CA ALA A 75 -9.23 10.50 6.26
C ALA A 75 -8.08 11.14 5.47
N ASP A 76 -7.72 10.51 4.37
CA ASP A 76 -6.68 10.97 3.47
C ASP A 76 -7.09 10.69 2.02
N LYS A 77 -6.58 11.50 1.10
CA LYS A 77 -6.89 11.35 -0.33
C LYS A 77 -6.40 10.03 -0.93
N SER A 78 -5.41 9.37 -0.33
CA SER A 78 -4.89 8.07 -0.78
C SER A 78 -5.59 6.88 -0.11
N LEU A 79 -6.39 7.11 0.95
CA LEU A 79 -6.95 6.06 1.80
C LEU A 79 -7.73 4.99 1.02
N ALA A 80 -8.56 5.40 0.07
CA ALA A 80 -9.38 4.45 -0.68
C ALA A 80 -8.54 3.49 -1.53
N MET A 81 -7.44 3.98 -2.12
CA MET A 81 -6.53 3.15 -2.92
C MET A 81 -5.78 2.16 -2.03
N GLU A 82 -5.20 2.66 -0.94
CA GLU A 82 -4.45 1.82 -0.02
C GLU A 82 -5.33 0.79 0.67
N TYR A 83 -6.55 1.18 1.08
CA TYR A 83 -7.49 0.23 1.66
C TYR A 83 -7.79 -0.92 0.72
N ALA A 84 -8.01 -0.60 -0.53
CA ALA A 84 -8.27 -1.60 -1.55
C ALA A 84 -7.12 -2.56 -1.78
N ASP A 85 -5.90 -2.02 -1.87
CA ASP A 85 -4.70 -2.80 -2.10
C ASP A 85 -4.35 -3.74 -0.93
N ILE A 86 -4.86 -3.47 0.26
CA ILE A 86 -4.45 -4.18 1.48
C ILE A 86 -5.55 -5.11 2.01
N PHE A 87 -6.79 -4.65 2.03
CA PHE A 87 -7.90 -5.36 2.70
C PHE A 87 -8.81 -6.16 1.77
N VAL A 88 -8.67 -5.98 0.46
CA VAL A 88 -9.57 -6.62 -0.50
C VAL A 88 -8.89 -7.83 -1.12
N ASP A 89 -9.34 -9.03 -0.76
CA ASP A 89 -8.92 -10.28 -1.37
C ASP A 89 -9.85 -10.72 -2.53
N GLU A 90 -9.40 -11.70 -3.33
CA GLU A 90 -10.17 -12.23 -4.46
C GLU A 90 -11.56 -12.74 -4.05
N LYS A 91 -11.69 -13.41 -2.90
CA LYS A 91 -12.98 -13.96 -2.43
C LYS A 91 -13.94 -12.86 -2.06
N ARG A 92 -13.41 -11.78 -1.43
CA ARG A 92 -14.21 -10.62 -1.08
C ARG A 92 -14.65 -9.83 -2.30
N VAL A 93 -13.87 -9.87 -3.37
CA VAL A 93 -14.23 -9.25 -4.66
C VAL A 93 -15.32 -10.01 -5.39
N GLU A 94 -15.29 -11.32 -5.37
CA GLU A 94 -16.37 -12.14 -5.95
C GLU A 94 -17.70 -11.90 -5.22
N THR A 95 -17.64 -11.65 -3.90
CA THR A 95 -18.82 -11.34 -3.07
C THR A 95 -19.14 -9.85 -3.05
N ASP A 96 -18.14 -8.97 -3.16
CA ASP A 96 -18.32 -7.52 -3.17
C ASP A 96 -18.03 -6.96 -4.56
N ARG A 97 -18.98 -7.17 -5.45
CA ARG A 97 -19.03 -6.61 -6.80
C ARG A 97 -18.78 -5.10 -6.85
N LEU A 98 -18.90 -4.48 -5.71
CA LEU A 98 -18.77 -3.07 -5.46
C LEU A 98 -17.32 -2.63 -5.43
N LEU A 99 -16.51 -3.27 -4.58
CA LEU A 99 -15.09 -2.98 -4.48
C LEU A 99 -14.39 -3.21 -5.82
N SER A 100 -14.73 -4.30 -6.55
CA SER A 100 -14.19 -4.58 -7.88
C SER A 100 -14.53 -3.49 -8.91
N LEU A 101 -15.68 -2.87 -8.75
CA LEU A 101 -16.14 -1.79 -9.63
C LEU A 101 -15.54 -0.44 -9.29
N ILE A 102 -15.30 -0.16 -8.02
CA ILE A 102 -14.68 1.08 -7.53
C ILE A 102 -13.23 1.16 -7.99
N LEU A 103 -12.51 0.07 -7.82
CA LEU A 103 -11.07 0.04 -8.01
C LEU A 103 -10.72 -0.12 -9.49
N GLY A 104 -11.63 -0.69 -10.28
CA GLY A 104 -11.45 -0.90 -11.73
C GLY A 104 -10.20 -1.70 -12.08
N TRP A 105 -9.63 -2.34 -11.11
CA TRP A 105 -8.45 -3.17 -11.18
C TRP A 105 -8.88 -4.63 -11.18
N ASN A 106 -8.09 -5.49 -11.78
CA ASN A 106 -8.11 -6.88 -11.41
C ASN A 106 -7.58 -6.93 -9.97
N ILE A 107 -8.43 -7.19 -9.02
CA ILE A 107 -8.12 -7.13 -7.59
C ILE A 107 -7.16 -8.25 -7.16
N ALA A 108 -7.04 -9.31 -7.95
CA ALA A 108 -5.94 -10.26 -7.84
C ALA A 108 -4.55 -9.59 -7.73
N ASP A 109 -4.43 -8.35 -8.19
CA ASP A 109 -3.19 -7.60 -8.19
C ASP A 109 -3.00 -6.67 -6.99
N GLY A 110 -4.05 -6.39 -6.21
CA GLY A 110 -4.03 -5.41 -5.12
C GLY A 110 -3.51 -5.95 -3.79
N CYS A 111 -3.97 -7.11 -3.38
CA CYS A 111 -3.68 -7.66 -2.05
C CYS A 111 -2.20 -8.01 -1.85
N TYR A 112 -1.68 -7.79 -0.62
CA TYR A 112 -0.32 -8.23 -0.22
C TYR A 112 -0.32 -9.64 0.34
N GLN A 113 -1.32 -10.44 0.04
CA GLN A 113 -1.47 -11.80 0.47
C GLN A 113 -2.10 -12.67 -0.61
N THR A 114 -1.76 -13.93 -0.58
CA THR A 114 -2.39 -15.00 -1.37
C THR A 114 -2.70 -16.16 -0.43
N GLU A 115 -3.42 -17.17 -0.90
CA GLU A 115 -3.63 -18.42 -0.14
C GLU A 115 -2.29 -19.05 0.29
N GLU A 116 -1.28 -18.92 -0.55
CA GLU A 116 0.05 -19.51 -0.35
C GLU A 116 0.99 -18.64 0.48
N VAL A 117 0.86 -17.32 0.38
CA VAL A 117 1.74 -16.33 1.02
C VAL A 117 0.89 -15.36 1.80
N ALA A 118 0.68 -15.63 3.07
CA ALA A 118 -0.16 -14.83 3.96
C ALA A 118 0.51 -14.65 5.32
N ILE A 119 0.14 -13.58 6.02
CA ILE A 119 0.53 -13.37 7.43
C ILE A 119 -0.12 -14.44 8.29
N LYS A 120 0.61 -14.92 9.29
CA LYS A 120 0.16 -15.91 10.27
C LYS A 120 0.20 -15.32 11.67
N GLU A 121 -0.60 -15.90 12.56
CA GLU A 121 -0.55 -15.55 13.97
C GLU A 121 0.86 -15.75 14.55
N GLY A 122 1.33 -14.76 15.29
CA GLY A 122 2.66 -14.77 15.89
C GLY A 122 3.80 -14.33 14.97
N ASP A 123 3.53 -13.92 13.74
CA ASP A 123 4.57 -13.47 12.80
C ASP A 123 5.28 -12.19 13.26
N THR A 124 6.56 -12.13 12.95
CA THR A 124 7.36 -10.91 12.92
C THR A 124 7.42 -10.39 11.48
N VAL A 125 6.92 -9.19 11.28
CA VAL A 125 6.69 -8.60 9.96
C VAL A 125 7.57 -7.37 9.74
N ILE A 126 8.15 -7.25 8.55
CA ILE A 126 8.73 -6.01 8.05
C ILE A 126 7.76 -5.42 7.01
N ASP A 127 7.31 -4.21 7.26
CA ASP A 127 6.50 -3.40 6.35
C ASP A 127 7.37 -2.28 5.77
N ALA A 128 8.00 -2.53 4.63
CA ALA A 128 8.82 -1.55 3.93
C ALA A 128 7.95 -0.67 3.04
N GLY A 129 7.98 0.64 3.29
CA GLY A 129 7.07 1.61 2.69
C GLY A 129 5.69 1.55 3.35
N ALA A 130 5.66 1.77 4.67
CA ALA A 130 4.44 1.62 5.46
C ALA A 130 3.41 2.73 5.20
N ASN A 131 3.83 3.86 4.66
CA ASN A 131 3.00 5.02 4.39
C ASN A 131 2.12 5.38 5.59
N MET A 132 0.81 5.43 5.45
CA MET A 132 -0.11 5.71 6.57
C MET A 132 -0.51 4.46 7.37
N GLY A 133 0.10 3.30 7.10
CA GLY A 133 0.08 2.11 7.97
C GLY A 133 -1.08 1.15 7.80
N LEU A 134 -1.81 1.19 6.68
CA LEU A 134 -2.92 0.27 6.46
C LEU A 134 -2.47 -1.19 6.45
N PHE A 135 -1.33 -1.49 5.82
CA PHE A 135 -0.79 -2.85 5.83
C PHE A 135 -0.39 -3.28 7.25
N SER A 136 0.27 -2.39 8.02
CA SER A 136 0.61 -2.66 9.42
C SER A 136 -0.64 -2.93 10.27
N VAL A 137 -1.74 -2.17 10.07
CA VAL A 137 -3.02 -2.40 10.75
C VAL A 137 -3.61 -3.76 10.37
N MET A 138 -3.60 -4.09 9.08
CA MET A 138 -4.06 -5.40 8.58
C MET A 138 -3.22 -6.54 9.16
N ALA A 139 -1.89 -6.41 9.16
CA ALA A 139 -0.98 -7.41 9.69
C ALA A 139 -1.23 -7.68 11.18
N ALA A 140 -1.44 -6.61 11.97
CA ALA A 140 -1.79 -6.73 13.39
C ALA A 140 -3.15 -7.41 13.62
N ARG A 141 -4.15 -7.10 12.78
CA ARG A 141 -5.47 -7.74 12.80
C ARG A 141 -5.41 -9.23 12.47
N MET A 142 -4.50 -9.62 11.59
CA MET A 142 -4.26 -11.02 11.23
C MET A 142 -3.44 -11.80 12.25
N GLY A 143 -3.04 -11.17 13.34
CA GLY A 143 -2.38 -11.82 14.44
C GLY A 143 -0.86 -11.71 14.42
N ALA A 144 -0.25 -10.85 13.57
CA ALA A 144 1.18 -10.56 13.69
C ALA A 144 1.52 -10.13 15.12
N ALA A 145 2.57 -10.72 15.68
CA ALA A 145 3.02 -10.43 17.03
C ALA A 145 3.85 -9.14 17.08
N LYS A 146 4.63 -8.88 16.03
CA LYS A 146 5.50 -7.71 15.93
C LYS A 146 5.58 -7.21 14.49
N ILE A 147 5.53 -5.91 14.31
CA ILE A 147 5.59 -5.27 13.01
C ILE A 147 6.62 -4.14 13.07
N TYR A 148 7.55 -4.12 12.14
CA TYR A 148 8.52 -3.05 11.96
C TYR A 148 8.16 -2.28 10.68
N ALA A 149 7.62 -1.09 10.87
CA ALA A 149 7.05 -0.27 9.81
C ALA A 149 8.05 0.83 9.41
N PHE A 150 8.67 0.66 8.24
CA PHE A 150 9.63 1.63 7.68
C PHE A 150 8.90 2.67 6.85
N GLU A 151 8.93 3.91 7.31
CA GLU A 151 8.33 5.05 6.62
C GLU A 151 9.21 6.31 6.80
N PRO A 152 9.97 6.71 5.77
CA PRO A 152 10.90 7.83 5.87
C PRO A 152 10.24 9.20 5.82
N VAL A 153 9.02 9.32 5.29
CA VAL A 153 8.33 10.61 5.14
C VAL A 153 7.61 10.97 6.42
N ALA A 154 8.06 12.04 7.07
CA ALA A 154 7.54 12.44 8.39
C ALA A 154 6.01 12.64 8.41
N ALA A 155 5.43 13.20 7.35
CA ALA A 155 3.98 13.41 7.26
C ALA A 155 3.20 12.09 7.17
N SER A 156 3.71 11.09 6.44
CA SER A 156 3.14 9.75 6.37
C SER A 156 3.31 9.01 7.70
N ALA A 157 4.49 9.07 8.31
CA ALA A 157 4.77 8.47 9.61
C ALA A 157 3.86 9.01 10.73
N GLU A 158 3.48 10.29 10.67
CA GLU A 158 2.53 10.86 11.62
C GLU A 158 1.11 10.29 11.44
N LYS A 159 0.65 10.15 10.20
CA LYS A 159 -0.63 9.48 9.91
C LYS A 159 -0.61 8.00 10.32
N LEU A 160 0.50 7.31 10.04
CA LEU A 160 0.73 5.94 10.50
C LEU A 160 0.56 5.86 12.01
N ARG A 161 1.25 6.70 12.79
CA ARG A 161 1.12 6.73 14.26
C ARG A 161 -0.33 6.91 14.69
N ARG A 162 -1.02 7.86 14.09
CA ARG A 162 -2.42 8.13 14.39
C ARG A 162 -3.32 6.95 14.09
N ASN A 163 -3.11 6.28 12.96
CA ASN A 163 -3.88 5.08 12.60
C ASN A 163 -3.62 3.90 13.54
N LEU A 164 -2.38 3.74 14.04
CA LEU A 164 -2.07 2.73 15.05
C LEU A 164 -2.78 3.01 16.39
N GLU A 165 -2.82 4.27 16.82
CA GLU A 165 -3.55 4.70 18.02
C GLU A 165 -5.06 4.42 17.90
N LEU A 166 -5.66 4.81 16.77
CA LEU A 166 -7.09 4.61 16.49
C LEU A 166 -7.50 3.13 16.54
N ASN A 167 -6.59 2.23 16.16
CA ASN A 167 -6.85 0.79 16.14
C ASN A 167 -6.30 0.05 17.38
N ASN A 168 -5.75 0.76 18.36
CA ASN A 168 -5.21 0.21 19.62
C ASN A 168 -4.14 -0.88 19.41
N ILE A 169 -3.19 -0.63 18.47
CA ILE A 169 -2.12 -1.58 18.11
C ILE A 169 -0.72 -0.99 18.22
N THR A 170 -0.55 0.10 18.93
CA THR A 170 0.75 0.79 19.11
C THR A 170 1.80 -0.07 19.82
N ASP A 171 1.39 -1.06 20.58
CA ASP A 171 2.25 -2.03 21.25
C ASP A 171 2.84 -3.08 20.30
N LYS A 172 2.17 -3.34 19.17
CA LYS A 172 2.60 -4.31 18.16
C LYS A 172 3.50 -3.74 17.08
N VAL A 173 3.40 -2.42 16.81
CA VAL A 173 4.07 -1.78 15.68
C VAL A 173 5.15 -0.81 16.14
N ILE A 174 6.36 -1.01 15.66
CA ILE A 174 7.48 -0.06 15.80
C ILE A 174 7.62 0.71 14.49
N ILE A 175 7.49 2.02 14.56
CA ILE A 175 7.70 2.91 13.41
C ILE A 175 9.19 3.24 13.31
N GLU A 176 9.80 2.87 12.18
CA GLU A 176 11.17 3.21 11.83
C GLU A 176 11.16 4.36 10.82
N PRO A 177 11.58 5.57 11.22
CA PRO A 177 11.59 6.74 10.32
C PRO A 177 12.80 6.69 9.36
N LEU A 178 12.91 5.59 8.64
CA LEU A 178 14.02 5.24 7.76
C LEU A 178 13.49 4.74 6.42
N GLY A 179 14.18 5.08 5.34
CA GLY A 179 14.04 4.38 4.08
C GLY A 179 14.82 3.05 4.11
N VAL A 180 14.49 2.15 3.19
CA VAL A 180 15.23 0.91 2.99
C VAL A 180 16.05 0.97 1.71
N SER A 181 17.30 0.47 1.75
CA SER A 181 18.23 0.50 0.62
C SER A 181 19.22 -0.67 0.69
N GLU A 182 20.21 -0.70 -0.18
CA GLU A 182 21.26 -1.73 -0.15
C GLU A 182 22.32 -1.52 0.96
N CYS A 183 22.43 -0.30 1.50
CA CYS A 183 23.33 0.05 2.59
C CYS A 183 22.85 1.28 3.35
N GLU A 184 23.46 1.59 4.49
CA GLU A 184 23.19 2.83 5.22
C GLU A 184 23.66 4.05 4.39
N CYS A 185 22.74 4.95 4.10
CA CYS A 185 23.00 6.16 3.32
C CYS A 185 21.98 7.26 3.62
N THR A 186 22.26 8.45 3.09
CA THR A 186 21.28 9.54 3.06
C THR A 186 20.99 9.89 1.62
N VAL A 187 19.71 9.91 1.26
CA VAL A 187 19.26 10.18 -0.11
C VAL A 187 18.31 11.37 -0.14
N LYS A 188 18.21 12.00 -1.31
CA LYS A 188 17.16 12.99 -1.58
C LYS A 188 15.93 12.23 -2.09
N MET A 189 14.84 12.32 -1.36
CA MET A 189 13.58 11.73 -1.73
C MET A 189 12.65 12.81 -2.30
N PHE A 190 12.07 12.53 -3.46
CA PHE A 190 11.04 13.37 -4.06
C PHE A 190 9.72 13.08 -3.36
N VAL A 191 9.18 14.10 -2.68
CA VAL A 191 7.93 13.99 -1.90
C VAL A 191 6.87 14.79 -2.63
N GLU A 192 6.08 14.16 -3.46
CA GLU A 192 4.97 14.80 -4.15
C GLU A 192 3.65 14.39 -3.49
N GLY A 193 3.06 15.30 -2.76
CA GLY A 193 1.64 15.35 -2.33
C GLY A 193 0.96 14.04 -1.89
N GLY A 194 1.64 13.08 -1.25
CA GLY A 194 1.01 11.84 -0.76
C GLY A 194 1.86 10.58 -0.89
N ALA A 195 1.23 9.44 -1.20
CA ALA A 195 1.77 8.08 -1.12
C ALA A 195 2.93 7.74 -2.08
N ALA A 196 3.33 8.62 -2.98
CA ALA A 196 4.28 8.31 -4.06
C ALA A 196 5.67 8.95 -3.87
N ALA A 197 6.23 8.90 -2.67
CA ALA A 197 7.57 9.43 -2.39
C ALA A 197 8.66 8.45 -2.85
N SER A 198 9.57 8.88 -3.73
CA SER A 198 10.64 8.03 -4.26
C SER A 198 11.99 8.74 -4.25
N PHE A 199 13.06 7.99 -4.03
CA PHE A 199 14.44 8.46 -4.25
C PHE A 199 15.10 7.80 -5.48
N VAL A 200 14.42 6.85 -6.09
CA VAL A 200 14.88 6.14 -7.30
C VAL A 200 14.24 6.76 -8.54
N ILE A 201 12.96 7.14 -8.44
CA ILE A 201 12.21 7.71 -9.56
C ILE A 201 12.09 9.22 -9.34
N GLU A 202 12.67 9.99 -10.26
CA GLU A 202 12.55 11.45 -10.24
C GLU A 202 11.15 11.87 -10.67
N ARG A 203 10.40 12.46 -9.75
CA ARG A 203 8.99 12.87 -9.98
C ARG A 203 8.77 14.37 -9.97
N GLY A 204 9.85 15.15 -9.79
CA GLY A 204 9.74 16.60 -9.57
C GLY A 204 9.25 16.95 -8.15
N GLY A 205 8.96 18.22 -7.89
CA GLY A 205 8.40 18.69 -6.63
C GLY A 205 9.40 18.87 -5.49
N ARG A 206 8.91 18.83 -4.24
CA ARG A 206 9.72 19.04 -3.03
C ARG A 206 10.59 17.82 -2.75
N CYS A 207 11.86 18.06 -2.43
CA CYS A 207 12.77 17.03 -1.98
C CYS A 207 13.01 17.13 -0.47
N GLU A 208 13.04 15.97 0.18
CA GLU A 208 13.46 15.83 1.57
C GLU A 208 14.71 14.94 1.65
N SER A 209 15.57 15.21 2.63
CA SER A 209 16.72 14.35 2.92
C SER A 209 16.29 13.27 3.88
N VAL A 210 16.39 12.00 3.48
CA VAL A 210 15.99 10.87 4.30
C VAL A 210 17.17 9.92 4.51
N ARG A 211 17.24 9.35 5.72
CA ARG A 211 18.18 8.29 6.03
C ARG A 211 17.62 6.96 5.60
N CYS A 212 18.48 6.16 4.99
CA CYS A 212 18.18 4.77 4.61
C CYS A 212 19.11 3.80 5.33
N VAL A 213 18.67 2.57 5.46
CA VAL A 213 19.41 1.46 6.07
C VAL A 213 19.20 0.20 5.25
N SER A 214 20.16 -0.73 5.27
CA SER A 214 19.88 -2.07 4.75
C SER A 214 19.09 -2.88 5.78
N VAL A 215 18.23 -3.77 5.31
CA VAL A 215 17.46 -4.67 6.19
C VAL A 215 18.41 -5.53 7.04
N ASP A 216 19.49 -6.04 6.45
CA ASP A 216 20.47 -6.88 7.14
C ASP A 216 21.18 -6.14 8.27
N GLU A 217 21.63 -4.89 8.03
CA GLU A 217 22.25 -4.07 9.08
C GLU A 217 21.26 -3.72 10.18
N TRP A 218 20.03 -3.36 9.81
CA TRP A 218 19.00 -3.02 10.77
C TRP A 218 18.61 -4.22 11.65
N VAL A 219 18.40 -5.38 11.04
CA VAL A 219 18.12 -6.65 11.74
C VAL A 219 19.26 -7.01 12.70
N GLY A 220 20.51 -6.87 12.25
CA GLY A 220 21.68 -7.14 13.07
C GLY A 220 21.82 -6.18 14.26
N ARG A 221 21.67 -4.88 14.04
CA ARG A 221 21.80 -3.85 15.10
C ARG A 221 20.72 -3.95 16.16
N ASN A 222 19.50 -4.31 15.77
CA ASN A 222 18.36 -4.41 16.68
C ASN A 222 18.21 -5.80 17.31
N GLY A 223 19.12 -6.73 17.01
CA GLY A 223 19.10 -8.08 17.59
C GLY A 223 17.84 -8.86 17.22
N ILE A 224 17.29 -8.63 16.01
CA ILE A 224 16.10 -9.31 15.53
C ILE A 224 16.45 -10.77 15.22
N ASP A 225 15.82 -11.67 15.91
CA ASP A 225 16.09 -13.11 15.83
C ASP A 225 15.11 -13.87 14.92
N ARG A 226 14.05 -13.18 14.45
CA ARG A 226 13.02 -13.76 13.60
C ARG A 226 12.43 -12.70 12.65
N VAL A 227 12.28 -13.07 11.38
CA VAL A 227 11.50 -12.35 10.36
C VAL A 227 10.71 -13.38 9.57
N ASP A 228 9.39 -13.28 9.57
CA ASP A 228 8.48 -14.26 8.98
C ASP A 228 7.80 -13.78 7.72
N PHE A 229 7.66 -12.46 7.59
CA PHE A 229 7.03 -11.83 6.44
C PHE A 229 7.69 -10.50 6.12
N ILE A 230 7.90 -10.21 4.83
CA ILE A 230 8.35 -8.91 4.34
C ILE A 230 7.38 -8.46 3.24
N LYS A 231 6.75 -7.32 3.45
CA LYS A 231 6.08 -6.56 2.39
C LYS A 231 7.02 -5.45 1.93
N ALA A 232 7.10 -5.22 0.63
CA ALA A 232 7.80 -4.07 0.09
C ALA A 232 6.98 -3.39 -1.02
N ASP A 233 6.71 -2.12 -0.78
CA ASP A 233 6.16 -1.16 -1.72
C ASP A 233 6.86 0.17 -1.45
N VAL A 234 8.02 0.35 -2.07
CA VAL A 234 8.99 1.41 -1.75
C VAL A 234 9.31 2.28 -2.96
N GLU A 235 8.31 2.37 -3.85
CA GLU A 235 8.29 3.31 -4.96
C GLU A 235 9.56 3.26 -5.85
N GLY A 236 9.97 2.02 -6.19
CA GLY A 236 11.10 1.72 -7.08
C GLY A 236 12.39 1.34 -6.36
N ALA A 237 12.44 1.37 -5.02
CA ALA A 237 13.61 0.94 -4.26
C ALA A 237 13.61 -0.55 -3.88
N GLU A 238 12.67 -1.35 -4.37
CA GLU A 238 12.53 -2.78 -4.05
C GLU A 238 13.81 -3.55 -4.33
N ARG A 239 14.46 -3.27 -5.45
CA ARG A 239 15.74 -3.90 -5.83
C ARG A 239 16.86 -3.58 -4.85
N LEU A 240 16.94 -2.32 -4.39
CA LEU A 240 17.94 -1.89 -3.41
C LEU A 240 17.67 -2.52 -2.04
N MET A 241 16.39 -2.53 -1.62
CA MET A 241 15.98 -3.20 -0.39
C MET A 241 16.36 -4.69 -0.40
N LEU A 242 16.07 -5.42 -1.50
CA LEU A 242 16.40 -6.84 -1.62
C LEU A 242 17.91 -7.09 -1.66
N LYS A 243 18.71 -6.21 -2.24
CA LYS A 243 20.19 -6.29 -2.15
C LYS A 243 20.67 -6.12 -0.72
N GLY A 244 20.02 -5.25 0.06
CA GLY A 244 20.32 -5.03 1.48
C GLY A 244 19.64 -6.01 2.44
N ALA A 245 18.96 -7.05 1.94
CA ALA A 245 18.23 -8.05 2.71
C ALA A 245 18.74 -9.48 2.47
N GLN A 246 19.86 -9.67 1.79
CA GLN A 246 20.33 -10.99 1.33
C GLN A 246 20.55 -11.99 2.48
N GLU A 247 21.16 -11.55 3.58
CA GLU A 247 21.40 -12.41 4.73
C GLU A 247 20.10 -12.70 5.51
N THR A 248 19.21 -11.71 5.61
CA THR A 248 17.87 -11.86 6.21
C THR A 248 17.04 -12.89 5.45
N LEU A 249 17.00 -12.80 4.10
CA LEU A 249 16.29 -13.74 3.25
C LEU A 249 16.88 -15.16 3.35
N LYS A 250 18.19 -15.27 3.39
CA LYS A 250 18.88 -16.55 3.54
C LYS A 250 18.65 -17.19 4.91
N LYS A 251 18.75 -16.39 5.98
CA LYS A 251 18.69 -16.87 7.36
C LYS A 251 17.29 -17.23 7.80
N PHE A 252 16.31 -16.39 7.53
CA PHE A 252 14.96 -16.52 8.06
C PHE A 252 13.95 -17.05 7.04
N ALA A 253 14.28 -16.98 5.75
CA ALA A 253 13.39 -17.37 4.64
C ALA A 253 11.96 -16.83 4.79
N PRO A 254 11.77 -15.52 5.05
CA PRO A 254 10.46 -14.95 5.25
C PRO A 254 9.57 -15.12 4.01
N ARG A 255 8.27 -15.19 4.19
CA ARG A 255 7.32 -15.02 3.09
C ARG A 255 7.40 -13.60 2.58
N LEU A 256 7.32 -13.42 1.26
CA LEU A 256 7.54 -12.14 0.60
C LEU A 256 6.32 -11.70 -0.21
N ALA A 257 5.99 -10.41 -0.12
CA ALA A 257 5.06 -9.72 -1.00
C ALA A 257 5.72 -8.43 -1.48
N ILE A 258 6.27 -8.45 -2.70
CA ILE A 258 7.12 -7.39 -3.25
C ILE A 258 6.47 -6.77 -4.48
N CYS A 259 6.30 -5.47 -4.51
CA CYS A 259 5.81 -4.75 -5.68
C CYS A 259 6.81 -4.79 -6.84
N THR A 260 6.30 -4.92 -8.08
CA THR A 260 7.10 -5.11 -9.30
C THR A 260 6.64 -4.24 -10.47
N TYR A 261 5.95 -3.14 -10.17
CA TYR A 261 5.35 -2.29 -11.21
C TYR A 261 6.02 -0.92 -11.35
N HIS A 262 7.06 -0.65 -10.58
CA HIS A 262 7.73 0.65 -10.58
C HIS A 262 8.74 0.80 -11.70
N LEU A 263 9.47 -0.28 -12.04
CA LEU A 263 10.42 -0.28 -13.15
C LEU A 263 10.07 -1.41 -14.14
N PRO A 264 10.30 -1.22 -15.45
CA PRO A 264 9.81 -2.14 -16.48
C PRO A 264 10.32 -3.59 -16.36
N ASP A 265 11.53 -3.78 -15.83
CA ASP A 265 12.20 -5.08 -15.65
C ASP A 265 12.23 -5.56 -14.17
N ASP A 266 11.37 -4.96 -13.31
CA ASP A 266 11.28 -5.35 -11.89
C ASP A 266 10.96 -6.83 -11.69
N PRO A 267 10.02 -7.45 -12.42
CA PRO A 267 9.69 -8.85 -12.18
C PRO A 267 10.91 -9.77 -12.29
N GLU A 268 11.71 -9.61 -13.32
CA GLU A 268 12.89 -10.46 -13.59
C GLU A 268 14.03 -10.17 -12.62
N VAL A 269 14.32 -8.89 -12.35
CA VAL A 269 15.41 -8.48 -11.48
C VAL A 269 15.11 -8.85 -10.02
N ILE A 270 13.87 -8.65 -9.56
CA ILE A 270 13.43 -8.94 -8.20
C ILE A 270 13.44 -10.45 -7.96
N GLU A 271 12.90 -11.27 -8.89
CA GLU A 271 13.00 -12.72 -8.82
C GLU A 271 14.45 -13.18 -8.71
N GLY A 272 15.33 -12.65 -9.58
CA GLY A 272 16.75 -12.99 -9.55
C GLY A 272 17.43 -12.68 -8.22
N LEU A 273 17.08 -11.56 -7.56
CA LEU A 273 17.62 -11.19 -6.25
C LEU A 273 17.10 -12.10 -5.13
N ILE A 274 15.84 -12.51 -5.16
CA ILE A 274 15.24 -13.43 -4.19
C ILE A 274 15.91 -14.82 -4.31
N LEU A 275 16.00 -15.36 -5.53
CA LEU A 275 16.61 -16.67 -5.77
C LEU A 275 18.12 -16.68 -5.52
N LYS A 276 18.80 -15.55 -5.72
CA LYS A 276 20.22 -15.40 -5.35
C LYS A 276 20.42 -15.52 -3.84
N ALA A 277 19.54 -14.94 -3.04
CA ALA A 277 19.63 -15.03 -1.58
C ALA A 277 19.32 -16.44 -1.09
N ASN A 278 18.27 -17.07 -1.61
CA ASN A 278 17.89 -18.43 -1.26
C ASN A 278 17.19 -19.13 -2.43
N PRO A 279 17.88 -20.08 -3.12
CA PRO A 279 17.31 -20.79 -4.27
C PRO A 279 16.11 -21.70 -3.95
N ALA A 280 15.77 -21.91 -2.69
CA ALA A 280 14.62 -22.71 -2.29
C ALA A 280 13.30 -21.97 -2.37
N TYR A 281 13.31 -20.65 -2.60
CA TYR A 281 12.08 -19.88 -2.77
C TYR A 281 11.26 -20.35 -3.98
N LYS A 282 9.97 -20.54 -3.75
CA LYS A 282 8.97 -20.71 -4.81
C LYS A 282 8.39 -19.34 -5.11
N ILE A 283 8.42 -18.95 -6.38
CA ILE A 283 8.02 -17.63 -6.84
C ILE A 283 6.65 -17.71 -7.49
N TYR A 284 5.78 -16.76 -7.16
CA TYR A 284 4.43 -16.60 -7.71
C TYR A 284 4.30 -15.18 -8.25
N HIS A 285 4.09 -15.04 -9.55
CA HIS A 285 3.92 -13.74 -10.20
C HIS A 285 2.45 -13.35 -10.28
N THR A 286 2.18 -12.08 -10.02
CA THR A 286 0.97 -11.39 -10.44
C THR A 286 1.38 -10.21 -11.32
N PRO A 287 0.46 -9.53 -12.04
CA PRO A 287 0.80 -8.38 -12.86
C PRO A 287 1.54 -7.25 -12.12
N LYS A 288 1.42 -7.17 -10.79
CA LYS A 288 1.99 -6.07 -10.00
C LYS A 288 2.91 -6.50 -8.88
N LYS A 289 2.95 -7.78 -8.53
CA LYS A 289 3.71 -8.25 -7.37
C LYS A 289 4.33 -9.61 -7.61
N ILE A 290 5.40 -9.83 -6.90
CA ILE A 290 5.95 -11.17 -6.65
C ILE A 290 5.59 -11.56 -5.23
N PHE A 291 5.03 -12.76 -5.11
CA PHE A 291 4.91 -13.47 -3.85
C PHE A 291 5.92 -14.60 -3.81
N ALA A 292 6.55 -14.82 -2.66
CA ALA A 292 7.52 -15.89 -2.54
C ALA A 292 7.50 -16.55 -1.16
N LYS A 293 7.77 -17.86 -1.12
CA LYS A 293 7.95 -18.64 0.11
C LYS A 293 8.91 -19.80 -0.11
N VAL A 294 9.51 -20.30 0.94
CA VAL A 294 10.27 -21.55 0.96
C VAL A 294 9.38 -22.71 1.35
#